data_9bd93bc795f3fb751a60711ff64c0c49
#
_entry.id   9bd93bc795f3fb751a60711ff64c0c49
#
_cell.length_a   1.000
_cell.length_b   1.000
_cell.length_c   1.000
_cell.angle_alpha   90.00
_cell.angle_beta   90.00
_cell.angle_gamma   90.00
#
_symmetry.space_group_name_H-M   'P 1'
#
loop_
_entity.id
_entity.type
_entity.pdbx_description
1 polymer ?
#
loop_
_entity_poly.entity_id
_entity_poly.type
_entity_poly.pdbx_seq_one_letter_code
_entity_poly.pdbx_strand_id
1 'polypeptide(L)'
;MEPLGATRHGLADVALDNAVQRPVWHEADAREWTVTTAPSSGEVDVAIIGGGFSGLWTAYYFSLARPDWSIAVFESQRVGFGASGRNGGWCSGMFALSPSELTETFGRDAALHAYAASFATLNEIEAVLVREGIECGWHRGGSITSATIPLQRVRLQGDLAKQHAIGVSEADLRWLNADETRAEMNLADTYGAVYTPHCATVNPFQMVLGLARVLRQRGVQLWESSPVAAIEPGVVRHTTDGKPGAVRAGLVVQATEGYSPSFRQTRRAMVPLYSLMVATEPLSPEVLAQLNWSRRATFTDGGRMIIYAQLTADGRIAIGGRGAPYHFGSRIKPSFDIDDETHRRIAKAIARHFPPASGARITHRWGGPLGVPRDWTPSVVVDRTANYARIGGYTGDGVACTNLLARTVVDEWLEHDSPLRNLPFIGHRSPEWEVEPLRFIGVNSLIHLSDSIDTHEARTGRSPKIRTALIENLL
;
A
#
# COMPACT_ATOMS: atom_id res chain seq x y z
N MET A 1 -12.57 46.39 -8.12
CA MET A 1 -12.10 44.97 -8.09
C MET A 1 -11.20 44.85 -6.85
N GLU A 2 -11.80 44.52 -5.74
CA GLU A 2 -11.08 44.24 -4.50
C GLU A 2 -10.45 42.87 -4.53
N PRO A 3 -9.23 42.66 -4.02
CA PRO A 3 -8.65 41.35 -3.91
C PRO A 3 -9.34 40.62 -2.78
N LEU A 4 -9.93 39.45 -3.10
CA LEU A 4 -10.46 38.50 -2.13
C LEU A 4 -9.33 38.08 -1.16
N GLY A 5 -9.38 38.66 0.04
CA GLY A 5 -8.50 38.33 1.14
C GLY A 5 -8.75 36.86 1.56
N ALA A 6 -7.79 35.99 1.31
CA ALA A 6 -7.74 34.68 1.91
C ALA A 6 -7.64 34.83 3.44
N THR A 7 -8.75 34.68 4.13
CA THR A 7 -8.79 34.53 5.59
C THR A 7 -7.98 33.28 5.94
N ARG A 8 -6.76 33.49 6.44
CA ARG A 8 -6.00 32.46 7.14
C ARG A 8 -6.80 32.08 8.39
N HIS A 9 -7.68 31.10 8.28
CA HIS A 9 -8.17 30.43 9.47
C HIS A 9 -6.95 29.75 10.11
N GLY A 10 -6.57 30.26 11.28
CA GLY A 10 -5.61 29.59 12.15
C GLY A 10 -6.18 28.21 12.45
N LEU A 11 -5.61 27.17 11.82
CA LEU A 11 -5.99 25.78 12.08
C LEU A 11 -5.74 25.53 13.56
N ALA A 12 -6.79 25.28 14.32
CA ALA A 12 -6.69 24.96 15.74
C ALA A 12 -5.70 23.81 15.94
N ASP A 13 -4.97 23.82 17.04
CA ASP A 13 -4.07 22.71 17.35
C ASP A 13 -4.90 21.44 17.54
N VAL A 14 -4.69 20.47 16.65
CA VAL A 14 -5.43 19.20 16.69
C VAL A 14 -4.89 18.36 17.84
N ALA A 15 -5.73 18.13 18.84
CA ALA A 15 -5.36 17.31 19.99
C ALA A 15 -5.25 15.84 19.59
N LEU A 16 -4.07 15.24 19.83
CA LEU A 16 -3.79 13.83 19.59
C LEU A 16 -3.62 13.05 20.90
N ASP A 17 -3.68 13.71 22.05
CA ASP A 17 -3.27 13.16 23.34
C ASP A 17 -4.12 11.97 23.80
N ASN A 18 -5.40 11.94 23.38
CA ASN A 18 -6.32 10.85 23.67
C ASN A 18 -6.50 9.84 22.52
N ALA A 19 -5.73 9.97 21.42
CA ALA A 19 -5.84 9.07 20.31
C ALA A 19 -5.17 7.73 20.62
N VAL A 20 -5.89 6.63 20.38
CA VAL A 20 -5.38 5.27 20.58
C VAL A 20 -4.26 5.00 19.58
N GLN A 21 -3.11 4.51 20.06
CA GLN A 21 -1.94 4.22 19.24
C GLN A 21 -2.02 2.82 18.61
N ARG A 22 -3.02 2.61 17.78
CA ARG A 22 -3.22 1.39 16.97
C ARG A 22 -4.10 1.69 15.76
N PRO A 23 -4.05 0.85 14.70
CA PRO A 23 -4.98 0.99 13.58
C PRO A 23 -6.45 0.94 14.01
N VAL A 24 -7.27 1.85 13.47
CA VAL A 24 -8.72 1.82 13.68
C VAL A 24 -9.34 0.51 13.18
N TRP A 25 -8.73 -0.10 12.17
CA TRP A 25 -9.14 -1.38 11.61
C TRP A 25 -9.21 -2.52 12.63
N HIS A 26 -8.41 -2.43 13.69
CA HIS A 26 -8.33 -3.45 14.75
C HIS A 26 -9.46 -3.34 15.79
N GLU A 27 -10.32 -2.33 15.72
CA GLU A 27 -11.53 -2.29 16.57
C GLU A 27 -12.47 -3.48 16.31
N ALA A 28 -12.46 -3.98 15.06
CA ALA A 28 -13.25 -5.12 14.62
C ALA A 28 -12.46 -6.45 14.64
N ASP A 29 -11.47 -6.59 15.54
CA ASP A 29 -10.69 -7.84 15.67
C ASP A 29 -11.56 -8.96 16.26
N ALA A 30 -12.16 -9.74 15.37
CA ALA A 30 -12.99 -10.90 15.67
C ALA A 30 -12.24 -12.20 15.33
N ARG A 31 -10.99 -12.37 15.82
CA ARG A 31 -10.26 -13.63 15.65
C ARG A 31 -10.88 -14.73 16.49
N GLU A 32 -11.32 -15.79 15.84
CA GLU A 32 -11.97 -16.93 16.47
C GLU A 32 -11.06 -18.16 16.59
N TRP A 33 -9.77 -18.04 16.20
CA TRP A 33 -8.87 -19.21 16.23
C TRP A 33 -7.75 -19.07 17.25
N THR A 34 -7.38 -20.22 17.81
CA THR A 34 -6.18 -20.35 18.64
C THR A 34 -4.93 -20.21 17.79
N VAL A 35 -3.96 -19.47 18.30
CA VAL A 35 -2.63 -19.34 17.68
C VAL A 35 -1.95 -20.71 17.66
N THR A 36 -1.47 -21.10 16.49
CA THR A 36 -0.60 -22.27 16.32
C THR A 36 0.78 -21.79 15.93
N THR A 37 1.81 -22.41 16.47
CA THR A 37 3.23 -22.09 16.20
C THR A 37 3.87 -23.15 15.32
N ALA A 38 4.97 -22.80 14.64
CA ALA A 38 5.71 -23.75 13.82
C ALA A 38 6.32 -24.88 14.67
N PRO A 39 6.26 -26.15 14.20
CA PRO A 39 6.89 -27.27 14.87
C PRO A 39 8.41 -27.16 14.80
N SER A 40 9.14 -27.79 15.73
CA SER A 40 10.61 -27.77 15.73
C SER A 40 11.24 -28.38 14.49
N SER A 41 10.55 -29.30 13.81
CA SER A 41 10.94 -29.91 12.55
C SER A 41 9.69 -30.35 11.78
N GLY A 42 9.81 -30.39 10.45
CA GLY A 42 8.71 -30.81 9.57
C GLY A 42 9.09 -30.69 8.11
N GLU A 43 8.14 -31.06 7.27
CA GLU A 43 8.23 -30.95 5.83
C GLU A 43 6.88 -30.49 5.27
N VAL A 44 6.92 -29.60 4.28
CA VAL A 44 5.75 -29.09 3.57
C VAL A 44 6.08 -28.93 2.09
N ASP A 45 5.08 -28.95 1.22
CA ASP A 45 5.29 -28.69 -0.20
C ASP A 45 5.60 -27.21 -0.43
N VAL A 46 4.89 -26.30 0.26
CA VAL A 46 5.12 -24.85 0.16
C VAL A 46 5.22 -24.23 1.54
N ALA A 47 6.34 -23.56 1.81
CA ALA A 47 6.54 -22.69 2.98
C ALA A 47 6.51 -21.23 2.55
N ILE A 48 5.61 -20.43 3.11
CA ILE A 48 5.43 -19.01 2.80
C ILE A 48 5.84 -18.19 4.01
N ILE A 49 6.70 -17.18 3.84
CA ILE A 49 7.21 -16.35 4.91
C ILE A 49 6.54 -14.97 4.84
N GLY A 50 5.70 -14.68 5.83
CA GLY A 50 4.88 -13.48 5.96
C GLY A 50 3.39 -13.76 5.86
N GLY A 51 2.64 -13.49 6.94
CA GLY A 51 1.19 -13.62 7.05
C GLY A 51 0.42 -12.35 6.67
N GLY A 52 0.95 -11.56 5.72
CA GLY A 52 0.28 -10.44 5.09
C GLY A 52 -0.46 -10.85 3.80
N PHE A 53 -1.02 -9.88 3.08
CA PHE A 53 -1.75 -10.15 1.83
C PHE A 53 -0.93 -10.98 0.83
N SER A 54 0.34 -10.65 0.61
CA SER A 54 1.20 -11.38 -0.32
C SER A 54 1.24 -12.88 0.00
N GLY A 55 1.51 -13.20 1.27
CA GLY A 55 1.60 -14.61 1.68
C GLY A 55 0.24 -15.31 1.70
N LEU A 56 -0.81 -14.65 2.19
CA LEU A 56 -2.16 -15.24 2.26
C LEU A 56 -2.75 -15.49 0.87
N TRP A 57 -2.62 -14.54 -0.08
CA TRP A 57 -3.03 -14.74 -1.46
C TRP A 57 -2.23 -15.85 -2.14
N THR A 58 -0.92 -15.91 -1.92
CA THR A 58 -0.07 -16.98 -2.45
C THR A 58 -0.53 -18.35 -1.93
N ALA A 59 -0.76 -18.46 -0.62
CA ALA A 59 -1.30 -19.68 -0.02
C ALA A 59 -2.67 -20.05 -0.61
N TYR A 60 -3.53 -19.05 -0.81
CA TYR A 60 -4.87 -19.25 -1.37
C TYR A 60 -4.81 -19.86 -2.78
N TYR A 61 -4.04 -19.26 -3.68
CA TYR A 61 -3.96 -19.75 -5.06
C TYR A 61 -3.21 -21.09 -5.17
N PHE A 62 -2.18 -21.35 -4.35
CA PHE A 62 -1.60 -22.70 -4.27
C PHE A 62 -2.61 -23.72 -3.74
N SER A 63 -3.42 -23.40 -2.72
CA SER A 63 -4.44 -24.31 -2.19
C SER A 63 -5.56 -24.62 -3.17
N LEU A 64 -5.81 -23.76 -4.15
CA LEU A 64 -6.74 -24.01 -5.24
C LEU A 64 -6.12 -24.86 -6.35
N ALA A 65 -4.90 -24.53 -6.76
CA ALA A 65 -4.20 -25.19 -7.85
C ALA A 65 -3.71 -26.59 -7.46
N ARG A 66 -3.32 -26.77 -6.21
CA ARG A 66 -2.77 -28.02 -5.66
C ARG A 66 -3.39 -28.33 -4.28
N PRO A 67 -4.66 -28.79 -4.26
CA PRO A 67 -5.36 -29.12 -3.02
C PRO A 67 -4.73 -30.31 -2.28
N ASP A 68 -3.87 -31.07 -2.95
CA ASP A 68 -3.08 -32.19 -2.44
C ASP A 68 -1.79 -31.74 -1.72
N TRP A 69 -1.38 -30.48 -1.85
CA TRP A 69 -0.15 -29.97 -1.25
C TRP A 69 -0.33 -29.52 0.19
N SER A 70 0.66 -29.79 1.01
CA SER A 70 0.81 -29.23 2.33
C SER A 70 1.40 -27.82 2.24
N ILE A 71 0.64 -26.81 2.73
CA ILE A 71 1.03 -25.39 2.66
C ILE A 71 1.11 -24.84 4.07
N ALA A 72 2.21 -24.17 4.40
CA ALA A 72 2.39 -23.48 5.67
C ALA A 72 2.81 -22.02 5.49
N VAL A 73 2.21 -21.13 6.28
CA VAL A 73 2.55 -19.70 6.36
C VAL A 73 3.22 -19.43 7.70
N PHE A 74 4.44 -18.92 7.67
CA PHE A 74 5.18 -18.44 8.84
C PHE A 74 4.92 -16.95 9.05
N GLU A 75 4.41 -16.60 10.20
CA GLU A 75 4.21 -15.21 10.61
C GLU A 75 4.94 -14.94 11.94
N SER A 76 5.74 -13.89 11.96
CA SER A 76 6.57 -13.57 13.13
C SER A 76 5.77 -13.10 14.35
N GLN A 77 4.60 -12.50 14.10
CA GLN A 77 3.71 -11.95 15.11
C GLN A 77 2.33 -12.60 14.98
N ARG A 78 1.38 -11.85 14.46
CA ARG A 78 0.00 -12.26 14.15
C ARG A 78 -0.28 -11.97 12.68
N VAL A 79 -1.09 -12.79 12.05
CA VAL A 79 -1.58 -12.54 10.70
C VAL A 79 -2.12 -11.11 10.58
N GLY A 80 -1.64 -10.39 9.56
CA GLY A 80 -1.99 -8.99 9.32
C GLY A 80 -1.22 -7.98 10.19
N PHE A 81 -0.20 -8.39 10.93
CA PHE A 81 0.61 -7.47 11.75
C PHE A 81 1.30 -6.37 10.92
N GLY A 82 1.80 -6.71 9.73
CA GLY A 82 2.51 -5.77 8.84
C GLY A 82 1.60 -4.76 8.15
N ALA A 83 2.05 -4.20 7.02
CA ALA A 83 1.32 -3.21 6.24
C ALA A 83 -0.09 -3.67 5.83
N SER A 84 -0.32 -4.97 5.66
CA SER A 84 -1.61 -5.53 5.25
C SER A 84 -2.75 -5.22 6.22
N GLY A 85 -2.51 -5.17 7.52
CA GLY A 85 -3.54 -4.83 8.52
C GLY A 85 -3.50 -3.37 8.97
N ARG A 86 -2.66 -2.52 8.36
CA ARG A 86 -2.42 -1.13 8.80
C ARG A 86 -2.55 -0.10 7.68
N ASN A 87 -2.63 -0.55 6.41
CA ASN A 87 -2.67 0.35 5.25
C ASN A 87 -3.92 1.24 5.22
N GLY A 88 -3.98 2.15 4.24
CA GLY A 88 -5.06 3.11 4.08
C GLY A 88 -6.41 2.51 3.66
N GLY A 89 -6.49 1.19 3.47
CA GLY A 89 -7.72 0.52 3.04
C GLY A 89 -8.10 0.80 1.59
N TRP A 90 -7.11 1.06 0.74
CA TRP A 90 -7.28 1.23 -0.70
C TRP A 90 -6.92 -0.06 -1.42
N CYS A 91 -7.84 -0.62 -2.17
CA CYS A 91 -7.57 -1.65 -3.15
C CYS A 91 -7.49 -1.00 -4.52
N SER A 92 -6.32 -0.46 -4.85
CA SER A 92 -6.06 0.30 -6.08
C SER A 92 -5.48 -0.60 -7.17
N GLY A 93 -6.00 -0.49 -8.39
CA GLY A 93 -5.42 -1.09 -9.60
C GLY A 93 -4.25 -0.28 -10.18
N MET A 94 -3.88 0.83 -9.54
CA MET A 94 -2.69 1.59 -9.94
C MET A 94 -1.43 0.97 -9.34
N PHE A 95 -0.30 1.16 -10.02
CA PHE A 95 1.03 0.92 -9.46
C PHE A 95 1.64 2.23 -8.95
N ALA A 96 2.72 2.13 -8.21
CA ALA A 96 3.48 3.30 -7.77
C ALA A 96 4.11 4.09 -8.95
N LEU A 97 4.47 3.37 -10.01
CA LEU A 97 4.89 3.95 -11.29
C LEU A 97 3.67 4.11 -12.20
N SER A 98 3.52 5.25 -12.84
CA SER A 98 2.47 5.52 -13.83
C SER A 98 2.64 4.65 -15.10
N PRO A 99 1.59 4.50 -15.94
CA PRO A 99 1.73 3.82 -17.23
C PRO A 99 2.84 4.37 -18.11
N SER A 100 3.08 5.69 -18.11
CA SER A 100 4.18 6.30 -18.89
C SER A 100 5.56 5.92 -18.35
N GLU A 101 5.74 5.92 -17.03
CA GLU A 101 7.01 5.50 -16.39
C GLU A 101 7.29 4.01 -16.62
N LEU A 102 6.27 3.14 -16.51
CA LEU A 102 6.43 1.74 -16.89
C LEU A 102 6.75 1.54 -18.38
N THR A 103 6.22 2.41 -19.25
CA THR A 103 6.53 2.40 -20.69
C THR A 103 8.01 2.72 -20.95
N GLU A 104 8.58 3.65 -20.21
CA GLU A 104 10.01 4.01 -20.31
C GLU A 104 10.91 2.83 -19.91
N THR A 105 10.47 2.02 -18.93
CA THR A 105 11.26 0.90 -18.41
C THR A 105 11.07 -0.39 -19.21
N PHE A 106 9.84 -0.73 -19.58
CA PHE A 106 9.49 -2.05 -20.13
C PHE A 106 8.91 -2.01 -21.54
N GLY A 107 8.70 -0.84 -22.10
CA GLY A 107 8.01 -0.64 -23.36
C GLY A 107 6.49 -0.57 -23.23
N ARG A 108 5.85 0.03 -24.23
CA ARG A 108 4.42 0.39 -24.23
C ARG A 108 3.52 -0.82 -24.03
N ASP A 109 3.73 -1.88 -24.78
CA ASP A 109 2.82 -3.03 -24.76
C ASP A 109 2.88 -3.79 -23.42
N ALA A 110 4.08 -3.92 -22.84
CA ALA A 110 4.27 -4.51 -21.52
C ALA A 110 3.64 -3.66 -20.40
N ALA A 111 3.77 -2.33 -20.48
CA ALA A 111 3.14 -1.42 -19.53
C ALA A 111 1.61 -1.49 -19.57
N LEU A 112 1.02 -1.45 -20.77
CA LEU A 112 -0.43 -1.56 -20.96
C LEU A 112 -0.95 -2.94 -20.52
N HIS A 113 -0.22 -4.02 -20.81
CA HIS A 113 -0.56 -5.37 -20.33
C HIS A 113 -0.56 -5.44 -18.80
N ALA A 114 0.47 -4.88 -18.14
CA ALA A 114 0.54 -4.84 -16.68
C ALA A 114 -0.63 -4.08 -16.06
N TYR A 115 -0.99 -2.92 -16.60
CA TYR A 115 -2.12 -2.14 -16.13
C TYR A 115 -3.47 -2.83 -16.37
N ALA A 116 -3.68 -3.44 -17.54
CA ALA A 116 -4.88 -4.22 -17.82
C ALA A 116 -5.04 -5.39 -16.83
N ALA A 117 -3.94 -6.11 -16.53
CA ALA A 117 -3.94 -7.18 -15.55
C ALA A 117 -4.22 -6.67 -14.12
N SER A 118 -3.68 -5.49 -13.77
CA SER A 118 -3.93 -4.86 -12.46
C SER A 118 -5.38 -4.42 -12.31
N PHE A 119 -5.98 -3.80 -13.32
CA PHE A 119 -7.39 -3.40 -13.31
C PHE A 119 -8.31 -4.63 -13.21
N ALA A 120 -8.01 -5.70 -13.96
CA ALA A 120 -8.75 -6.95 -13.88
C ALA A 120 -8.64 -7.64 -12.50
N THR A 121 -7.55 -7.38 -11.78
CA THR A 121 -7.33 -7.93 -10.44
C THR A 121 -8.38 -7.48 -9.42
N LEU A 122 -8.95 -6.29 -9.57
CA LEU A 122 -10.05 -5.86 -8.70
C LEU A 122 -11.29 -6.74 -8.84
N ASN A 123 -11.59 -7.19 -10.07
CA ASN A 123 -12.71 -8.10 -10.33
C ASN A 123 -12.43 -9.48 -9.70
N GLU A 124 -11.20 -9.97 -9.81
CA GLU A 124 -10.81 -11.24 -9.17
C GLU A 124 -10.92 -11.15 -7.65
N ILE A 125 -10.40 -10.09 -7.03
CA ILE A 125 -10.51 -9.90 -5.57
C ILE A 125 -11.98 -9.88 -5.16
N GLU A 126 -12.82 -9.08 -5.81
CA GLU A 126 -14.25 -8.99 -5.52
C GLU A 126 -14.95 -10.35 -5.65
N ALA A 127 -14.64 -11.11 -6.71
CA ALA A 127 -15.18 -12.45 -6.92
C ALA A 127 -14.76 -13.42 -5.80
N VAL A 128 -13.50 -13.32 -5.33
CA VAL A 128 -13.03 -14.13 -4.18
C VAL A 128 -13.74 -13.72 -2.90
N LEU A 129 -13.85 -12.42 -2.61
CA LEU A 129 -14.53 -11.93 -1.41
C LEU A 129 -15.98 -12.45 -1.34
N VAL A 130 -16.70 -12.41 -2.47
CA VAL A 130 -18.08 -12.93 -2.58
C VAL A 130 -18.10 -14.44 -2.42
N ARG A 131 -17.26 -15.17 -3.15
CA ARG A 131 -17.22 -16.65 -3.15
C ARG A 131 -16.88 -17.22 -1.77
N GLU A 132 -15.97 -16.58 -1.05
CA GLU A 132 -15.47 -17.06 0.24
C GLU A 132 -16.20 -16.40 1.43
N GLY A 133 -17.21 -15.56 1.17
CA GLY A 133 -17.98 -14.87 2.22
C GLY A 133 -17.12 -13.97 3.10
N ILE A 134 -16.20 -13.21 2.51
CA ILE A 134 -15.32 -12.29 3.25
C ILE A 134 -15.94 -10.89 3.28
N GLU A 135 -16.48 -10.52 4.42
CA GLU A 135 -17.03 -9.18 4.64
C GLU A 135 -15.92 -8.24 5.15
N CYS A 136 -15.56 -7.26 4.34
CA CYS A 136 -14.51 -6.29 4.65
C CYS A 136 -14.89 -4.85 4.26
N GLY A 137 -16.18 -4.56 4.09
CA GLY A 137 -16.66 -3.24 3.69
C GLY A 137 -16.23 -2.83 2.26
N TRP A 138 -16.01 -3.82 1.39
CA TRP A 138 -15.65 -3.59 -0.02
C TRP A 138 -16.62 -2.67 -0.72
N HIS A 139 -16.09 -1.62 -1.34
CA HIS A 139 -16.90 -0.69 -2.12
C HIS A 139 -16.10 -0.05 -3.25
N ARG A 140 -16.52 -0.24 -4.50
CA ARG A 140 -15.88 0.29 -5.71
C ARG A 140 -16.32 1.73 -5.99
N GLY A 141 -15.69 2.69 -5.32
CA GLY A 141 -15.94 4.12 -5.52
C GLY A 141 -15.00 4.78 -6.54
N GLY A 142 -13.94 4.10 -6.93
CA GLY A 142 -12.84 4.68 -7.69
C GLY A 142 -11.88 5.50 -6.82
N SER A 143 -11.01 6.27 -7.48
CA SER A 143 -10.04 7.15 -6.82
C SER A 143 -9.98 8.51 -7.49
N ILE A 144 -9.79 9.56 -6.68
CA ILE A 144 -9.65 10.96 -7.08
C ILE A 144 -8.26 11.45 -6.67
N THR A 145 -7.47 11.92 -7.63
CA THR A 145 -6.23 12.69 -7.39
C THR A 145 -6.52 14.16 -7.67
N SER A 146 -6.72 14.96 -6.61
CA SER A 146 -7.16 16.36 -6.73
C SER A 146 -6.00 17.34 -6.86
N ALA A 147 -6.13 18.28 -7.79
CA ALA A 147 -5.29 19.46 -7.85
C ALA A 147 -5.79 20.48 -6.82
N THR A 148 -5.00 20.76 -5.78
CA THR A 148 -5.33 21.71 -4.71
C THR A 148 -4.71 23.11 -4.93
N ILE A 149 -3.86 23.25 -5.95
CA ILE A 149 -3.30 24.51 -6.42
C ILE A 149 -3.25 24.52 -7.96
N PRO A 150 -3.25 25.70 -8.63
CA PRO A 150 -3.24 25.79 -10.09
C PRO A 150 -2.06 25.03 -10.76
N LEU A 151 -0.89 25.02 -10.13
CA LEU A 151 0.29 24.34 -10.63
C LEU A 151 0.10 22.82 -10.69
N GLN A 152 -0.55 22.25 -9.68
CA GLN A 152 -0.89 20.80 -9.68
C GLN A 152 -1.87 20.45 -10.79
N ARG A 153 -2.85 21.33 -11.09
CA ARG A 153 -3.74 21.14 -12.24
C ARG A 153 -2.96 20.98 -13.54
N VAL A 154 -2.04 21.89 -13.81
CA VAL A 154 -1.21 21.82 -15.04
C VAL A 154 -0.41 20.52 -15.10
N ARG A 155 0.20 20.12 -13.99
CA ARG A 155 0.97 18.88 -13.87
C ARG A 155 0.10 17.65 -14.12
N LEU A 156 -1.00 17.51 -13.38
CA LEU A 156 -1.90 16.35 -13.49
C LEU A 156 -2.54 16.23 -14.87
N GLN A 157 -2.92 17.35 -15.51
CA GLN A 157 -3.45 17.33 -16.88
C GLN A 157 -2.36 16.94 -17.89
N GLY A 158 -1.12 17.42 -17.70
CA GLY A 158 0.02 17.05 -18.53
C GLY A 158 0.36 15.56 -18.41
N ASP A 159 0.34 15.01 -17.19
CA ASP A 159 0.59 13.61 -16.96
C ASP A 159 -0.55 12.73 -17.51
N LEU A 160 -1.82 13.13 -17.33
CA LEU A 160 -2.95 12.45 -17.95
C LEU A 160 -2.85 12.41 -19.48
N ALA A 161 -2.44 13.52 -20.13
CA ALA A 161 -2.24 13.55 -21.57
C ALA A 161 -1.16 12.57 -22.03
N LYS A 162 -0.07 12.41 -21.28
CA LYS A 162 0.95 11.37 -21.55
C LYS A 162 0.37 9.97 -21.45
N GLN A 163 -0.49 9.69 -20.43
CA GLN A 163 -1.14 8.39 -20.28
C GLN A 163 -2.06 8.08 -21.49
N HIS A 164 -2.86 9.05 -21.93
CA HIS A 164 -3.70 8.88 -23.11
C HIS A 164 -2.88 8.67 -24.38
N ALA A 165 -1.74 9.37 -24.52
CA ALA A 165 -0.86 9.24 -25.69
C ALA A 165 -0.27 7.83 -25.84
N ILE A 166 -0.05 7.10 -24.75
CA ILE A 166 0.39 5.70 -24.79
C ILE A 166 -0.75 4.69 -24.90
N GLY A 167 -2.01 5.13 -24.85
CA GLY A 167 -3.18 4.28 -25.09
C GLY A 167 -4.03 3.97 -23.87
N VAL A 168 -3.80 4.59 -22.71
CA VAL A 168 -4.75 4.50 -21.58
C VAL A 168 -6.03 5.22 -21.96
N SER A 169 -7.18 4.59 -21.77
CA SER A 169 -8.47 5.14 -22.19
C SER A 169 -9.03 6.14 -21.19
N GLU A 170 -9.95 7.02 -21.67
CA GLU A 170 -10.74 7.89 -20.77
C GLU A 170 -11.68 7.11 -19.84
N ALA A 171 -12.01 5.87 -20.17
CA ALA A 171 -12.75 4.99 -19.28
C ALA A 171 -11.91 4.56 -18.05
N ASP A 172 -10.59 4.49 -18.21
CA ASP A 172 -9.67 4.10 -17.16
C ASP A 172 -9.15 5.30 -16.36
N LEU A 173 -8.79 6.37 -17.04
CA LEU A 173 -8.32 7.62 -16.44
C LEU A 173 -8.92 8.82 -17.15
N ARG A 174 -9.59 9.70 -16.42
CA ARG A 174 -10.19 10.92 -16.99
C ARG A 174 -10.02 12.13 -16.08
N TRP A 175 -10.10 13.30 -16.70
CA TRP A 175 -10.15 14.55 -15.97
C TRP A 175 -11.58 14.86 -15.52
N LEU A 176 -11.74 15.25 -14.26
CA LEU A 176 -12.93 15.91 -13.71
C LEU A 176 -12.60 17.40 -13.52
N ASN A 177 -13.47 18.29 -14.01
CA ASN A 177 -13.34 19.71 -13.66
C ASN A 177 -13.67 19.95 -12.18
N ALA A 178 -13.54 21.19 -11.70
CA ALA A 178 -13.74 21.48 -10.28
C ALA A 178 -15.16 21.19 -9.78
N ASP A 179 -16.19 21.42 -10.62
CA ASP A 179 -17.58 21.18 -10.23
C ASP A 179 -17.91 19.69 -10.24
N GLU A 180 -17.43 18.95 -11.24
CA GLU A 180 -17.52 17.48 -11.30
C GLU A 180 -16.78 16.84 -10.09
N THR A 181 -15.61 17.37 -9.71
CA THR A 181 -14.87 16.90 -8.54
C THR A 181 -15.67 17.13 -7.24
N ARG A 182 -16.30 18.30 -7.09
CA ARG A 182 -17.15 18.58 -5.92
C ARG A 182 -18.43 17.78 -5.90
N ALA A 183 -18.95 17.39 -7.06
CA ALA A 183 -20.09 16.49 -7.15
C ALA A 183 -19.77 15.07 -6.69
N GLU A 184 -18.53 14.60 -6.88
CA GLU A 184 -18.07 13.30 -6.36
C GLU A 184 -17.69 13.39 -4.86
N MET A 185 -17.09 14.51 -4.46
CA MET A 185 -16.58 14.75 -3.11
C MET A 185 -16.43 16.26 -2.89
N ASN A 186 -17.10 16.82 -1.90
CA ASN A 186 -17.08 18.25 -1.61
C ASN A 186 -15.72 18.68 -0.99
N LEU A 187 -14.71 18.74 -1.84
CA LEU A 187 -13.36 19.15 -1.50
C LEU A 187 -13.23 20.67 -1.47
N ALA A 188 -12.54 21.21 -0.46
CA ALA A 188 -12.06 22.57 -0.50
C ALA A 188 -10.94 22.74 -1.55
N ASP A 189 -10.82 23.94 -2.09
CA ASP A 189 -9.71 24.37 -2.95
C ASP A 189 -9.35 23.39 -4.11
N THR A 190 -10.35 22.71 -4.70
CA THR A 190 -10.11 21.86 -5.86
C THR A 190 -10.13 22.65 -7.16
N TYR A 191 -9.11 22.42 -8.00
CA TYR A 191 -8.99 22.92 -9.39
C TYR A 191 -9.33 21.85 -10.43
N GLY A 192 -9.91 20.73 -10.00
CA GLY A 192 -10.20 19.53 -10.76
C GLY A 192 -9.37 18.35 -10.29
N ALA A 193 -9.62 17.20 -10.87
CA ALA A 193 -8.98 15.96 -10.45
C ALA A 193 -8.81 14.96 -11.61
N VAL A 194 -7.85 14.05 -11.48
CA VAL A 194 -7.82 12.81 -12.23
C VAL A 194 -8.67 11.79 -11.48
N TYR A 195 -9.59 11.14 -12.18
CA TYR A 195 -10.42 10.05 -11.67
C TYR A 195 -10.08 8.74 -12.36
N THR A 196 -10.05 7.66 -11.59
CA THR A 196 -10.03 6.28 -12.08
C THR A 196 -11.11 5.44 -11.39
N PRO A 197 -11.85 4.59 -12.11
CA PRO A 197 -12.80 3.65 -11.50
C PRO A 197 -12.10 2.44 -10.86
N HIS A 198 -10.80 2.27 -11.08
CA HIS A 198 -10.02 1.10 -10.68
C HIS A 198 -9.51 1.19 -9.25
N CYS A 199 -10.41 1.49 -8.31
CA CYS A 199 -10.10 1.46 -6.89
C CYS A 199 -11.35 1.12 -6.07
N ALA A 200 -11.14 0.37 -4.99
CA ALA A 200 -12.15 0.09 -3.97
C ALA A 200 -11.64 0.47 -2.58
N THR A 201 -12.56 0.86 -1.69
CA THR A 201 -12.28 0.99 -0.25
C THR A 201 -12.55 -0.34 0.44
N VAL A 202 -11.74 -0.66 1.45
CA VAL A 202 -11.87 -1.86 2.28
C VAL A 202 -11.50 -1.57 3.73
N ASN A 203 -11.97 -2.39 4.67
CA ASN A 203 -11.28 -2.59 5.93
C ASN A 203 -10.19 -3.66 5.69
N PRO A 204 -8.92 -3.27 5.62
CA PRO A 204 -7.85 -4.19 5.20
C PRO A 204 -7.60 -5.30 6.23
N PHE A 205 -7.86 -5.02 7.50
CA PHE A 205 -7.67 -6.03 8.55
C PHE A 205 -8.76 -7.10 8.51
N GLN A 206 -10.02 -6.73 8.31
CA GLN A 206 -11.10 -7.71 8.10
C GLN A 206 -10.86 -8.58 6.88
N MET A 207 -10.34 -8.00 5.78
CA MET A 207 -9.97 -8.76 4.58
C MET A 207 -8.85 -9.77 4.88
N VAL A 208 -7.80 -9.36 5.61
CA VAL A 208 -6.73 -10.28 6.06
C VAL A 208 -7.29 -11.42 6.90
N LEU A 209 -8.11 -11.11 7.91
CA LEU A 209 -8.70 -12.12 8.79
C LEU A 209 -9.63 -13.07 8.05
N GLY A 210 -10.41 -12.54 7.10
CA GLY A 210 -11.27 -13.34 6.23
C GLY A 210 -10.46 -14.34 5.39
N LEU A 211 -9.39 -13.89 4.76
CA LEU A 211 -8.47 -14.78 4.02
C LEU A 211 -7.84 -15.83 4.92
N ALA A 212 -7.38 -15.45 6.10
CA ALA A 212 -6.78 -16.39 7.05
C ALA A 212 -7.79 -17.47 7.50
N ARG A 213 -9.05 -17.08 7.75
CA ARG A 213 -10.14 -18.02 8.07
C ARG A 213 -10.34 -19.03 6.93
N VAL A 214 -10.44 -18.55 5.71
CA VAL A 214 -10.61 -19.40 4.51
C VAL A 214 -9.45 -20.38 4.36
N LEU A 215 -8.22 -19.91 4.53
CA LEU A 215 -7.02 -20.75 4.43
C LEU A 215 -7.00 -21.86 5.47
N ARG A 216 -7.38 -21.56 6.72
CA ARG A 216 -7.50 -22.57 7.77
C ARG A 216 -8.55 -23.62 7.44
N GLN A 217 -9.70 -23.21 6.90
CA GLN A 217 -10.75 -24.15 6.45
C GLN A 217 -10.27 -25.05 5.30
N ARG A 218 -9.33 -24.56 4.47
CA ARG A 218 -8.67 -25.32 3.40
C ARG A 218 -7.51 -26.20 3.88
N GLY A 219 -7.22 -26.24 5.19
CA GLY A 219 -6.14 -27.02 5.76
C GLY A 219 -4.74 -26.37 5.68
N VAL A 220 -4.63 -25.11 5.22
CA VAL A 220 -3.37 -24.38 5.26
C VAL A 220 -2.95 -24.11 6.71
N GLN A 221 -1.70 -24.43 7.02
CA GLN A 221 -1.13 -24.21 8.34
C GLN A 221 -0.68 -22.76 8.50
N LEU A 222 -1.32 -22.00 9.40
CA LEU A 222 -0.91 -20.64 9.75
C LEU A 222 -0.14 -20.68 11.07
N TRP A 223 1.18 -20.54 10.99
CA TRP A 223 2.08 -20.55 12.13
C TRP A 223 2.42 -19.12 12.54
N GLU A 224 1.69 -18.61 13.49
CA GLU A 224 1.90 -17.28 14.10
C GLU A 224 2.97 -17.37 15.21
N SER A 225 3.51 -16.24 15.65
CA SER A 225 4.62 -16.17 16.64
C SER A 225 5.80 -17.09 16.28
N SER A 226 6.08 -17.22 14.99
CA SER A 226 7.07 -18.12 14.41
C SER A 226 8.04 -17.36 13.50
N PRO A 227 8.88 -16.44 14.09
CA PRO A 227 9.80 -15.64 13.30
C PRO A 227 10.83 -16.50 12.57
N VAL A 228 10.95 -16.28 11.27
CA VAL A 228 11.95 -16.90 10.42
C VAL A 228 13.28 -16.17 10.57
N ALA A 229 14.33 -16.90 10.94
CA ALA A 229 15.67 -16.40 11.14
C ALA A 229 16.52 -16.43 9.86
N ALA A 230 16.35 -17.48 9.03
CA ALA A 230 17.06 -17.64 7.78
C ALA A 230 16.28 -18.46 6.76
N ILE A 231 16.55 -18.19 5.49
CA ILE A 231 16.05 -18.95 4.34
C ILE A 231 17.26 -19.58 3.66
N GLU A 232 17.25 -20.91 3.54
CA GLU A 232 18.24 -21.70 2.82
C GLU A 232 17.53 -22.42 1.66
N PRO A 233 18.22 -22.95 0.66
CA PRO A 233 17.59 -23.72 -0.40
C PRO A 233 16.74 -24.87 0.15
N GLY A 234 15.41 -24.78 -0.04
CA GLY A 234 14.44 -25.76 0.44
C GLY A 234 14.32 -25.89 1.97
N VAL A 235 14.83 -24.92 2.76
CA VAL A 235 14.74 -24.98 4.24
C VAL A 235 14.43 -23.61 4.82
N VAL A 236 13.44 -23.57 5.71
CA VAL A 236 13.09 -22.41 6.53
C VAL A 236 13.59 -22.64 7.97
N ARG A 237 14.52 -21.80 8.42
CA ARG A 237 14.96 -21.80 9.83
C ARG A 237 14.18 -20.76 10.61
N HIS A 238 13.56 -21.17 11.68
CA HIS A 238 12.71 -20.31 12.50
C HIS A 238 13.07 -20.44 13.99
N THR A 239 12.48 -19.56 14.80
CA THR A 239 12.53 -19.65 16.25
C THR A 239 11.11 -19.64 16.78
N THR A 240 10.75 -20.61 17.61
CA THR A 240 9.42 -20.73 18.21
C THR A 240 9.57 -20.99 19.69
N ASP A 241 8.92 -20.22 20.54
CA ASP A 241 9.05 -20.28 22.00
C ASP A 241 10.52 -20.23 22.48
N GLY A 242 11.32 -19.42 21.80
CA GLY A 242 12.75 -19.27 22.09
C GLY A 242 13.63 -20.45 21.64
N LYS A 243 13.06 -21.46 20.97
CA LYS A 243 13.77 -22.65 20.50
C LYS A 243 13.95 -22.60 18.98
N PRO A 244 15.14 -22.97 18.47
CA PRO A 244 15.37 -23.08 17.04
C PRO A 244 14.62 -24.26 16.45
N GLY A 245 14.09 -24.07 15.24
CA GLY A 245 13.45 -25.10 14.44
C GLY A 245 13.83 -24.99 12.96
N ALA A 246 13.55 -26.04 12.19
CA ALA A 246 13.77 -26.08 10.76
C ALA A 246 12.65 -26.87 10.06
N VAL A 247 12.06 -26.28 9.03
CA VAL A 247 11.07 -26.94 8.17
C VAL A 247 11.62 -27.03 6.76
N ARG A 248 11.55 -28.21 6.15
CA ARG A 248 11.90 -28.44 4.74
C ARG A 248 10.71 -28.06 3.88
N ALA A 249 10.98 -27.56 2.69
CA ALA A 249 9.92 -27.19 1.75
C ALA A 249 10.34 -27.47 0.31
N GLY A 250 9.38 -27.94 -0.48
CA GLY A 250 9.53 -28.04 -1.93
C GLY A 250 9.66 -26.68 -2.61
N LEU A 251 9.00 -25.66 -2.05
CA LEU A 251 9.13 -24.26 -2.43
C LEU A 251 9.11 -23.37 -1.18
N VAL A 252 10.02 -22.41 -1.10
CA VAL A 252 9.99 -21.32 -0.10
C VAL A 252 9.62 -20.01 -0.79
N VAL A 253 8.52 -19.37 -0.37
CA VAL A 253 8.09 -18.07 -0.88
C VAL A 253 8.35 -16.98 0.15
N GLN A 254 9.21 -16.02 -0.16
CA GLN A 254 9.43 -14.84 0.67
C GLN A 254 8.42 -13.74 0.31
N ALA A 255 7.52 -13.43 1.23
CA ALA A 255 6.44 -12.45 1.11
C ALA A 255 6.50 -11.39 2.25
N THR A 256 7.72 -10.89 2.55
CA THR A 256 8.02 -10.12 3.75
C THR A 256 8.04 -8.62 3.53
N GLU A 257 7.87 -8.13 2.31
CA GLU A 257 7.74 -6.71 1.91
C GLU A 257 8.71 -5.79 2.69
N GLY A 258 8.23 -4.78 3.41
CA GLY A 258 9.04 -3.85 4.20
C GLY A 258 9.95 -4.50 5.24
N TYR A 259 9.72 -5.76 5.59
CA TYR A 259 10.57 -6.54 6.50
C TYR A 259 11.66 -7.33 5.78
N SER A 260 11.73 -7.29 4.44
CA SER A 260 12.75 -7.98 3.64
C SER A 260 14.20 -7.62 4.02
N PRO A 261 14.53 -6.39 4.49
CA PRO A 261 15.88 -6.05 4.94
C PRO A 261 16.39 -6.85 6.15
N SER A 262 15.52 -7.55 6.89
CA SER A 262 15.94 -8.44 7.98
C SER A 262 16.62 -9.72 7.49
N PHE A 263 16.45 -10.09 6.20
CA PHE A 263 17.06 -11.26 5.61
C PHE A 263 18.34 -10.89 4.84
N ARG A 264 19.39 -11.71 5.01
CA ARG A 264 20.71 -11.43 4.42
C ARG A 264 20.65 -11.25 2.89
N GLN A 265 19.92 -12.12 2.18
CA GLN A 265 19.81 -12.13 0.72
C GLN A 265 18.99 -10.96 0.15
N THR A 266 18.16 -10.31 0.98
CA THR A 266 17.29 -9.20 0.54
C THR A 266 17.55 -7.90 1.32
N ARG A 267 18.70 -7.82 2.01
CA ARG A 267 19.03 -6.71 2.91
C ARG A 267 19.03 -5.33 2.25
N ARG A 268 19.32 -5.27 0.95
CA ARG A 268 19.38 -4.05 0.17
C ARG A 268 18.35 -4.00 -0.97
N ALA A 269 17.48 -5.01 -1.06
CA ALA A 269 16.46 -5.07 -2.11
C ALA A 269 15.38 -4.00 -1.94
N MET A 270 15.07 -3.64 -0.70
CA MET A 270 14.05 -2.62 -0.36
C MET A 270 14.49 -1.81 0.85
N VAL A 271 13.94 -0.60 0.97
CA VAL A 271 14.01 0.20 2.20
C VAL A 271 12.63 0.24 2.86
N PRO A 272 12.54 0.14 4.19
CA PRO A 272 11.29 0.35 4.91
C PRO A 272 11.05 1.86 5.07
N LEU A 273 10.09 2.40 4.32
CA LEU A 273 9.61 3.76 4.52
C LEU A 273 8.32 3.74 5.31
N TYR A 274 8.19 4.65 6.27
CA TYR A 274 7.01 4.73 7.10
C TYR A 274 5.93 5.60 6.47
N SER A 275 4.70 5.12 6.47
CA SER A 275 3.51 5.90 6.23
C SER A 275 2.68 5.93 7.51
N LEU A 276 2.25 7.13 7.91
CA LEU A 276 1.52 7.34 9.15
C LEU A 276 0.08 7.72 8.85
N MET A 277 -0.82 7.39 9.78
CA MET A 277 -2.25 7.57 9.61
C MET A 277 -2.93 8.06 10.89
N VAL A 278 -4.05 8.75 10.71
CA VAL A 278 -5.02 9.04 11.77
C VAL A 278 -6.42 8.65 11.30
N ALA A 279 -7.34 8.44 12.26
CA ALA A 279 -8.75 8.27 11.97
C ALA A 279 -9.59 9.15 12.91
N THR A 280 -10.67 9.71 12.35
CA THR A 280 -11.66 10.44 13.12
C THR A 280 -12.56 9.49 13.91
N GLU A 281 -13.37 10.03 14.81
CA GLU A 281 -14.61 9.40 15.25
C GLU A 281 -15.57 9.23 14.05
N PRO A 282 -16.61 8.39 14.14
CA PRO A 282 -17.70 8.37 13.18
C PRO A 282 -18.29 9.78 13.03
N LEU A 283 -18.42 10.24 11.79
CA LEU A 283 -18.97 11.59 11.50
C LEU A 283 -20.50 11.57 11.62
N SER A 284 -21.08 12.68 12.03
CA SER A 284 -22.53 12.81 12.07
C SER A 284 -23.14 12.76 10.67
N PRO A 285 -24.44 12.38 10.54
CA PRO A 285 -25.14 12.38 9.26
C PRO A 285 -25.10 13.74 8.55
N GLU A 286 -25.12 14.84 9.30
CA GLU A 286 -25.08 16.21 8.78
C GLU A 286 -23.71 16.50 8.14
N VAL A 287 -22.63 16.10 8.80
CA VAL A 287 -21.27 16.25 8.26
C VAL A 287 -21.08 15.37 7.03
N LEU A 288 -21.53 14.12 7.06
CA LEU A 288 -21.48 13.21 5.91
C LEU A 288 -22.25 13.77 4.70
N ALA A 289 -23.43 14.35 4.93
CA ALA A 289 -24.20 15.00 3.87
C ALA A 289 -23.46 16.20 3.28
N GLN A 290 -22.81 17.02 4.09
CA GLN A 290 -22.02 18.16 3.64
C GLN A 290 -20.75 17.75 2.87
N LEU A 291 -20.14 16.64 3.22
CA LEU A 291 -18.97 16.08 2.53
C LEU A 291 -19.32 15.56 1.13
N ASN A 292 -20.57 15.21 0.88
CA ASN A 292 -21.04 14.63 -0.38
C ASN A 292 -20.15 13.46 -0.87
N TRP A 293 -19.71 12.61 0.04
CA TRP A 293 -18.74 11.53 -0.24
C TRP A 293 -19.43 10.15 -0.33
N SER A 294 -20.64 10.13 -0.88
CA SER A 294 -21.52 8.95 -0.87
C SER A 294 -20.96 7.78 -1.68
N ARG A 295 -20.23 8.05 -2.76
CA ARG A 295 -19.57 7.03 -3.59
C ARG A 295 -18.30 6.49 -2.96
N ARG A 296 -17.86 7.04 -1.84
CA ARG A 296 -16.65 6.59 -1.11
C ARG A 296 -15.43 6.42 -2.02
N ALA A 297 -15.28 7.25 -3.07
CA ALA A 297 -14.07 7.31 -3.85
C ALA A 297 -12.88 7.61 -2.91
N THR A 298 -11.75 6.95 -3.11
CA THR A 298 -10.56 7.29 -2.36
C THR A 298 -10.01 8.64 -2.81
N PHE A 299 -9.35 9.37 -1.91
CA PHE A 299 -8.83 10.71 -2.17
C PHE A 299 -7.31 10.75 -2.00
N THR A 300 -6.62 11.40 -2.94
CA THR A 300 -5.25 11.87 -2.76
C THR A 300 -5.11 13.30 -3.28
N ASP A 301 -4.20 14.07 -2.69
CA ASP A 301 -3.81 15.36 -3.24
C ASP A 301 -2.72 15.20 -4.30
N GLY A 302 -2.54 16.23 -5.13
CA GLY A 302 -1.51 16.27 -6.17
C GLY A 302 -0.11 16.67 -5.66
N GLY A 303 0.15 16.58 -4.36
CA GLY A 303 1.45 16.89 -3.76
C GLY A 303 2.48 15.79 -3.97
N ARG A 304 3.77 16.09 -3.80
CA ARG A 304 4.85 15.09 -3.75
C ARG A 304 4.83 14.35 -2.42
N MET A 305 4.56 15.08 -1.33
CA MET A 305 4.33 14.53 0.00
C MET A 305 2.86 14.17 0.16
N ILE A 306 2.44 13.15 -0.56
CA ILE A 306 1.06 12.70 -0.74
C ILE A 306 0.31 12.61 0.59
N ILE A 307 -0.88 13.23 0.63
CA ILE A 307 -1.93 12.96 1.59
C ILE A 307 -2.97 12.08 0.89
N TYR A 308 -3.42 11.04 1.55
CA TYR A 308 -4.43 10.13 1.03
C TYR A 308 -5.49 9.81 2.09
N ALA A 309 -6.75 9.65 1.66
CA ALA A 309 -7.85 9.40 2.59
C ALA A 309 -8.93 8.49 1.99
N GLN A 310 -9.69 7.84 2.87
CA GLN A 310 -10.94 7.19 2.54
C GLN A 310 -12.02 7.51 3.58
N LEU A 311 -13.26 7.43 3.16
CA LEU A 311 -14.41 7.35 4.06
C LEU A 311 -14.69 5.88 4.35
N THR A 312 -14.58 5.48 5.62
CA THR A 312 -14.81 4.09 6.06
C THR A 312 -16.30 3.73 6.01
N ALA A 313 -16.61 2.43 6.08
CA ALA A 313 -18.00 1.97 6.06
C ALA A 313 -18.82 2.46 7.27
N ASP A 314 -18.16 2.71 8.42
CA ASP A 314 -18.76 3.25 9.63
C ASP A 314 -18.71 4.80 9.72
N GLY A 315 -18.38 5.47 8.59
CA GLY A 315 -18.47 6.92 8.49
C GLY A 315 -17.32 7.71 9.11
N ARG A 316 -16.12 7.14 9.22
CA ARG A 316 -14.91 7.85 9.67
C ARG A 316 -14.08 8.29 8.47
N ILE A 317 -13.31 9.35 8.62
CA ILE A 317 -12.21 9.65 7.70
C ILE A 317 -10.95 8.97 8.24
N ALA A 318 -10.45 7.98 7.50
CA ALA A 318 -9.11 7.44 7.68
C ALA A 318 -8.18 8.13 6.68
N ILE A 319 -7.18 8.86 7.20
CA ILE A 319 -6.29 9.71 6.40
C ILE A 319 -4.84 9.43 6.76
N GLY A 320 -4.00 9.39 5.76
CA GLY A 320 -2.57 9.14 5.92
C GLY A 320 -1.72 10.06 5.07
N GLY A 321 -0.42 9.99 5.28
CA GLY A 321 0.53 10.80 4.52
C GLY A 321 1.95 10.27 4.64
N ARG A 322 2.78 10.67 3.68
CA ARG A 322 4.23 10.45 3.68
C ARG A 322 4.93 11.50 4.54
N GLY A 323 6.22 11.30 4.82
CA GLY A 323 7.10 12.28 5.46
C GLY A 323 7.68 11.86 6.80
N ALA A 324 7.36 10.65 7.27
CA ALA A 324 8.12 10.06 8.37
C ALA A 324 9.56 9.74 7.91
N PRO A 325 10.59 9.95 8.77
CA PRO A 325 11.97 9.77 8.39
C PRO A 325 12.32 8.30 8.12
N TYR A 326 13.26 8.07 7.20
CA TYR A 326 13.93 6.78 7.07
C TYR A 326 14.92 6.59 8.23
N HIS A 327 14.92 5.41 8.83
CA HIS A 327 15.76 5.07 9.98
C HIS A 327 17.04 4.32 9.55
N PHE A 328 18.17 4.81 10.02
CA PHE A 328 19.50 4.27 9.70
C PHE A 328 19.58 2.74 9.83
N GLY A 329 20.13 2.08 8.82
CA GLY A 329 20.29 0.63 8.76
C GLY A 329 19.01 -0.13 8.47
N SER A 330 17.98 0.50 7.89
CA SER A 330 16.66 -0.09 7.64
C SER A 330 16.00 -0.66 8.91
N ARG A 331 16.26 -0.02 10.06
CA ARG A 331 15.68 -0.48 11.34
C ARG A 331 14.19 -0.28 11.36
N ILE A 332 13.49 -1.29 11.86
CA ILE A 332 12.05 -1.29 12.11
C ILE A 332 11.84 -1.45 13.61
N LYS A 333 11.05 -0.55 14.21
CA LYS A 333 10.70 -0.59 15.63
C LYS A 333 9.25 -0.12 15.82
N PRO A 334 8.51 -0.65 16.80
CA PRO A 334 7.15 -0.19 17.11
C PRO A 334 7.07 1.31 17.43
N SER A 335 8.13 1.88 18.04
CA SER A 335 8.17 3.32 18.34
C SER A 335 8.22 4.22 17.09
N PHE A 336 8.55 3.68 15.93
CA PHE A 336 8.57 4.42 14.67
C PHE A 336 7.18 4.51 14.00
N ASP A 337 6.22 3.75 14.50
CA ASP A 337 4.83 3.81 14.06
C ASP A 337 4.13 5.10 14.52
N ILE A 338 4.76 5.85 15.44
CA ILE A 338 4.24 7.09 16.02
C ILE A 338 5.28 8.20 15.86
N ASP A 339 4.87 9.29 15.22
CA ASP A 339 5.61 10.55 15.12
C ASP A 339 4.60 11.70 15.26
N ASP A 340 4.72 12.44 16.34
CA ASP A 340 3.73 13.47 16.72
C ASP A 340 3.63 14.61 15.70
N GLU A 341 4.75 15.03 15.11
CA GLU A 341 4.78 16.09 14.13
C GLU A 341 4.06 15.69 12.85
N THR A 342 4.41 14.51 12.32
CA THR A 342 3.78 13.97 11.11
C THR A 342 2.28 13.70 11.33
N HIS A 343 1.90 13.12 12.48
CA HIS A 343 0.48 12.89 12.79
C HIS A 343 -0.32 14.18 12.90
N ARG A 344 0.22 15.25 13.54
CA ARG A 344 -0.44 16.57 13.58
C ARG A 344 -0.59 17.18 12.20
N ARG A 345 0.42 17.05 11.34
CA ARG A 345 0.35 17.51 9.95
C ARG A 345 -0.75 16.79 9.17
N ILE A 346 -0.83 15.46 9.30
CA ILE A 346 -1.88 14.64 8.66
C ILE A 346 -3.27 15.03 9.19
N ALA A 347 -3.42 15.17 10.50
CA ALA A 347 -4.69 15.58 11.10
C ALA A 347 -5.16 16.96 10.64
N LYS A 348 -4.23 17.93 10.49
CA LYS A 348 -4.53 19.26 9.92
C LYS A 348 -5.01 19.20 8.47
N ALA A 349 -4.62 18.18 7.70
CA ALA A 349 -5.08 18.00 6.34
C ALA A 349 -6.60 17.70 6.26
N ILE A 350 -7.22 17.17 7.32
CA ILE A 350 -8.69 17.00 7.39
C ILE A 350 -9.38 18.36 7.26
N ALA A 351 -9.00 19.32 8.09
CA ALA A 351 -9.61 20.66 8.04
C ALA A 351 -9.31 21.38 6.72
N ARG A 352 -8.18 21.10 6.10
CA ARG A 352 -7.79 21.69 4.82
C ARG A 352 -8.62 21.16 3.66
N HIS A 353 -8.77 19.84 3.56
CA HIS A 353 -9.42 19.21 2.40
C HIS A 353 -10.92 18.97 2.63
N PHE A 354 -11.32 18.73 3.86
CA PHE A 354 -12.68 18.36 4.28
C PHE A 354 -13.22 19.29 5.38
N PRO A 355 -13.42 20.62 5.12
CA PRO A 355 -13.81 21.58 6.15
C PRO A 355 -15.03 21.19 6.99
N PRO A 356 -16.08 20.52 6.44
CA PRO A 356 -17.19 20.07 7.26
C PRO A 356 -16.79 19.12 8.40
N ALA A 357 -15.69 18.38 8.24
CA ALA A 357 -15.16 17.46 9.23
C ALA A 357 -14.08 18.07 10.14
N SER A 358 -13.81 19.39 10.06
CA SER A 358 -12.74 20.05 10.80
C SER A 358 -12.87 19.97 12.33
N GLY A 359 -14.09 19.80 12.85
CA GLY A 359 -14.38 19.62 14.28
C GLY A 359 -14.34 18.16 14.74
N ALA A 360 -14.13 17.21 13.85
CA ALA A 360 -14.12 15.79 14.21
C ALA A 360 -12.91 15.45 15.09
N ARG A 361 -13.15 14.71 16.18
CA ARG A 361 -12.10 14.28 17.10
C ARG A 361 -11.29 13.14 16.46
N ILE A 362 -9.95 13.22 16.57
CA ILE A 362 -9.06 12.13 16.19
C ILE A 362 -9.10 11.06 17.28
N THR A 363 -9.48 9.83 16.91
CA THR A 363 -9.62 8.71 17.84
C THR A 363 -8.46 7.73 17.78
N HIS A 364 -7.81 7.61 16.61
CA HIS A 364 -6.72 6.67 16.38
C HIS A 364 -5.58 7.34 15.64
N ARG A 365 -4.35 6.88 15.95
CA ARG A 365 -3.14 7.21 15.21
C ARG A 365 -2.21 6.00 15.16
N TRP A 366 -1.61 5.76 14.02
CA TRP A 366 -0.74 4.61 13.79
C TRP A 366 0.17 4.83 12.59
N GLY A 367 1.06 3.88 12.37
CA GLY A 367 1.91 3.83 11.20
C GLY A 367 2.37 2.42 10.90
N GLY A 368 3.23 2.31 9.91
CA GLY A 368 3.91 1.07 9.58
C GLY A 368 4.85 1.22 8.39
N PRO A 369 5.85 0.34 8.31
CA PRO A 369 6.76 0.33 7.19
C PRO A 369 6.13 -0.30 5.96
N LEU A 370 6.44 0.28 4.79
CA LEU A 370 6.19 -0.31 3.48
C LEU A 370 7.53 -0.44 2.74
N GLY A 371 7.67 -1.50 1.94
CA GLY A 371 8.89 -1.79 1.20
C GLY A 371 8.97 -0.97 -0.08
N VAL A 372 10.06 -0.25 -0.27
CA VAL A 372 10.33 0.52 -1.47
C VAL A 372 11.59 -0.01 -2.15
N PRO A 373 11.50 -0.65 -3.31
CA PRO A 373 12.65 -0.96 -4.16
C PRO A 373 13.23 0.33 -4.75
N ARG A 374 14.50 0.27 -5.21
CA ARG A 374 15.23 1.46 -5.66
C ARG A 374 14.60 2.13 -6.89
N ASP A 375 13.97 1.33 -7.73
CA ASP A 375 13.29 1.75 -8.98
C ASP A 375 11.75 1.69 -8.88
N TRP A 376 11.21 1.57 -7.69
CA TRP A 376 9.77 1.59 -7.39
C TRP A 376 8.96 0.49 -8.09
N THR A 377 9.63 -0.50 -8.69
CA THR A 377 9.02 -1.54 -9.50
C THR A 377 8.69 -2.78 -8.67
N PRO A 378 7.45 -3.30 -8.71
CA PRO A 378 7.13 -4.56 -8.09
C PRO A 378 7.80 -5.74 -8.81
N SER A 379 8.05 -6.85 -8.12
CA SER A 379 8.77 -7.97 -8.71
C SER A 379 8.28 -9.34 -8.25
N VAL A 380 8.35 -10.30 -9.17
CA VAL A 380 8.23 -11.74 -8.94
C VAL A 380 9.55 -12.39 -9.34
N VAL A 381 10.28 -12.93 -8.38
CA VAL A 381 11.53 -13.64 -8.63
C VAL A 381 11.30 -15.12 -8.33
N VAL A 382 11.59 -15.99 -9.28
CA VAL A 382 11.52 -17.46 -9.13
C VAL A 382 12.88 -18.04 -9.40
N ASP A 383 13.43 -18.80 -8.45
CA ASP A 383 14.67 -19.56 -8.58
C ASP A 383 14.38 -21.04 -8.28
N ARG A 384 14.19 -21.80 -9.36
CA ARG A 384 13.87 -23.24 -9.28
C ARG A 384 15.03 -24.08 -8.71
N THR A 385 16.26 -23.60 -8.91
CA THR A 385 17.44 -24.34 -8.42
C THR A 385 17.60 -24.22 -6.93
N ALA A 386 17.13 -23.11 -6.36
CA ALA A 386 17.11 -22.86 -4.92
C ALA A 386 15.78 -23.25 -4.26
N ASN A 387 14.78 -23.75 -5.01
CA ASN A 387 13.41 -23.93 -4.52
C ASN A 387 12.86 -22.68 -3.82
N TYR A 388 13.05 -21.52 -4.45
CA TYR A 388 12.79 -20.23 -3.85
C TYR A 388 12.01 -19.31 -4.80
N ALA A 389 11.06 -18.57 -4.22
CA ALA A 389 10.43 -17.43 -4.89
C ALA A 389 10.34 -16.23 -3.95
N ARG A 390 10.23 -15.05 -4.54
CA ARG A 390 9.99 -13.81 -3.81
C ARG A 390 9.01 -12.93 -4.56
N ILE A 391 8.08 -12.32 -3.82
CA ILE A 391 7.17 -11.29 -4.33
C ILE A 391 7.20 -10.06 -3.43
N GLY A 392 7.07 -8.86 -4.01
CA GLY A 392 7.07 -7.61 -3.25
C GLY A 392 7.43 -6.40 -4.10
N GLY A 393 7.71 -5.27 -3.42
CA GLY A 393 8.10 -4.02 -4.07
C GLY A 393 6.92 -3.14 -4.46
N TYR A 394 5.84 -3.15 -3.69
CA TYR A 394 4.59 -2.48 -4.02
C TYR A 394 4.62 -0.96 -3.80
N THR A 395 5.57 -0.44 -3.05
CA THR A 395 5.79 1.00 -2.81
C THR A 395 4.55 1.75 -2.29
N GLY A 396 3.65 1.03 -1.59
CA GLY A 396 2.41 1.57 -1.02
C GLY A 396 1.13 1.12 -1.72
N ASP A 397 1.16 0.75 -3.00
CA ASP A 397 0.00 0.28 -3.78
C ASP A 397 -0.15 -1.25 -3.74
N GLY A 398 -0.06 -1.84 -2.54
CA GLY A 398 0.07 -3.27 -2.36
C GLY A 398 -1.24 -4.07 -2.35
N VAL A 399 -2.40 -3.51 -1.98
CA VAL A 399 -3.59 -4.32 -1.68
C VAL A 399 -4.05 -5.14 -2.89
N ALA A 400 -4.21 -4.53 -4.06
CA ALA A 400 -4.52 -5.26 -5.28
C ALA A 400 -3.28 -5.96 -5.87
N CYS A 401 -2.13 -5.27 -5.89
CA CYS A 401 -0.91 -5.80 -6.50
C CYS A 401 -0.43 -7.10 -5.82
N THR A 402 -0.66 -7.29 -4.52
CA THR A 402 -0.36 -8.56 -3.83
C THR A 402 -1.15 -9.74 -4.39
N ASN A 403 -2.42 -9.54 -4.76
CA ASN A 403 -3.22 -10.58 -5.40
C ASN A 403 -2.70 -10.90 -6.81
N LEU A 404 -2.40 -9.86 -7.60
CA LEU A 404 -1.84 -10.02 -8.94
C LEU A 404 -0.54 -10.84 -8.89
N LEU A 405 0.43 -10.42 -8.06
CA LEU A 405 1.73 -11.10 -8.01
C LEU A 405 1.65 -12.47 -7.33
N ALA A 406 0.70 -12.70 -6.42
CA ALA A 406 0.46 -14.02 -5.84
C ALA A 406 -0.03 -15.02 -6.91
N ARG A 407 -0.96 -14.62 -7.78
CA ARG A 407 -1.37 -15.43 -8.94
C ARG A 407 -0.20 -15.66 -9.88
N THR A 408 0.54 -14.61 -10.18
CA THR A 408 1.70 -14.68 -11.07
C THR A 408 2.76 -15.66 -10.58
N VAL A 409 3.12 -15.66 -9.28
CA VAL A 409 4.12 -16.59 -8.75
C VAL A 409 3.64 -18.04 -8.78
N VAL A 410 2.33 -18.26 -8.55
CA VAL A 410 1.73 -19.59 -8.62
C VAL A 410 1.74 -20.10 -10.07
N ASP A 411 1.28 -19.28 -11.03
CA ASP A 411 1.26 -19.63 -12.45
C ASP A 411 2.69 -19.86 -12.98
N GLU A 412 3.66 -19.04 -12.56
CA GLU A 412 5.06 -19.20 -12.95
C GLU A 412 5.67 -20.47 -12.35
N TRP A 413 5.39 -20.76 -11.07
CA TRP A 413 5.93 -21.96 -10.42
C TRP A 413 5.34 -23.27 -10.98
N LEU A 414 4.03 -23.28 -11.23
CA LEU A 414 3.32 -24.47 -11.75
C LEU A 414 3.34 -24.55 -13.28
N GLU A 415 3.93 -23.58 -13.96
CA GLU A 415 4.01 -23.49 -15.44
C GLU A 415 2.64 -23.51 -16.12
N HIS A 416 1.64 -22.87 -15.48
CA HIS A 416 0.32 -22.73 -16.06
C HIS A 416 0.37 -21.90 -17.35
N ASP A 417 -0.46 -22.25 -18.33
CA ASP A 417 -0.69 -21.39 -19.50
C ASP A 417 -1.55 -20.18 -19.08
N SER A 418 -0.89 -19.08 -18.77
CA SER A 418 -1.52 -17.90 -18.20
C SER A 418 -0.90 -16.62 -18.77
N PRO A 419 -1.70 -15.61 -19.14
CA PRO A 419 -1.20 -14.30 -19.57
C PRO A 419 -0.40 -13.58 -18.47
N LEU A 420 -0.59 -13.94 -17.19
CA LEU A 420 0.17 -13.35 -16.10
C LEU A 420 1.67 -13.69 -16.15
N ARG A 421 2.04 -14.78 -16.84
CA ARG A 421 3.45 -15.15 -17.06
C ARG A 421 4.17 -14.23 -18.05
N ASN A 422 3.45 -13.33 -18.71
CA ASN A 422 4.01 -12.31 -19.60
C ASN A 422 4.14 -10.93 -18.92
N LEU A 423 3.89 -10.83 -17.60
CA LEU A 423 4.04 -9.58 -16.89
C LEU A 423 5.51 -9.16 -16.81
N PRO A 424 5.83 -7.87 -16.99
CA PRO A 424 7.21 -7.37 -17.00
C PRO A 424 7.90 -7.48 -15.62
N PHE A 425 7.16 -7.78 -14.58
CA PHE A 425 7.65 -7.91 -13.21
C PHE A 425 8.32 -9.27 -12.93
N ILE A 426 8.15 -10.27 -13.83
CA ILE A 426 8.76 -11.60 -13.66
C ILE A 426 10.25 -11.53 -13.98
N GLY A 427 11.06 -11.99 -13.03
CA GLY A 427 12.52 -11.93 -13.15
C GLY A 427 13.11 -10.55 -12.98
N HIS A 428 12.27 -9.50 -12.81
CA HIS A 428 12.75 -8.15 -12.59
C HIS A 428 13.55 -8.07 -11.27
N ARG A 429 14.72 -7.45 -11.34
CA ARG A 429 15.60 -7.22 -10.20
C ARG A 429 15.93 -5.74 -10.11
N SER A 430 15.25 -5.07 -9.20
CA SER A 430 15.57 -3.68 -8.88
C SER A 430 17.03 -3.53 -8.48
N PRO A 431 17.70 -2.42 -8.83
CA PRO A 431 19.01 -2.10 -8.30
C PRO A 431 19.03 -2.16 -6.77
N GLU A 432 20.15 -2.58 -6.21
CA GLU A 432 20.28 -2.56 -4.75
C GLU A 432 20.37 -1.13 -4.23
N TRP A 433 19.70 -0.86 -3.12
CA TRP A 433 19.88 0.39 -2.40
C TRP A 433 21.34 0.59 -1.97
N GLU A 434 21.76 1.83 -1.91
CA GLU A 434 23.08 2.25 -1.49
C GLU A 434 23.43 1.70 -0.09
N VAL A 435 24.72 1.58 0.19
CA VAL A 435 25.18 1.22 1.54
C VAL A 435 25.03 2.42 2.50
N GLU A 436 24.89 2.14 3.78
CA GLU A 436 24.94 3.21 4.78
C GLU A 436 26.35 3.83 4.88
N PRO A 437 26.49 5.12 5.11
CA PRO A 437 25.43 6.12 5.42
C PRO A 437 24.77 6.76 4.18
N LEU A 438 25.20 6.44 2.96
CA LEU A 438 24.70 7.09 1.73
C LEU A 438 23.18 6.93 1.57
N ARG A 439 22.66 5.75 1.84
CA ARG A 439 21.23 5.48 1.81
C ARG A 439 20.46 6.36 2.80
N PHE A 440 20.92 6.46 4.06
CA PHE A 440 20.29 7.31 5.06
C PHE A 440 20.26 8.77 4.64
N ILE A 441 21.38 9.29 4.15
CA ILE A 441 21.47 10.68 3.68
C ILE A 441 20.57 10.89 2.45
N GLY A 442 20.66 10.00 1.45
CA GLY A 442 19.91 10.12 0.21
C GLY A 442 18.39 10.11 0.43
N VAL A 443 17.88 9.09 1.12
CA VAL A 443 16.43 8.95 1.35
C VAL A 443 15.87 10.12 2.17
N ASN A 444 16.52 10.50 3.29
CA ASN A 444 16.02 11.63 4.09
C ASN A 444 16.14 12.97 3.36
N SER A 445 17.19 13.16 2.55
CA SER A 445 17.31 14.35 1.71
C SER A 445 16.19 14.45 0.68
N LEU A 446 15.80 13.33 0.04
CA LEU A 446 14.67 13.29 -0.89
C LEU A 446 13.34 13.63 -0.20
N ILE A 447 13.11 13.11 1.01
CA ILE A 447 11.93 13.42 1.82
C ILE A 447 11.86 14.94 2.11
N HIS A 448 12.93 15.50 2.66
CA HIS A 448 12.99 16.95 2.98
C HIS A 448 12.89 17.83 1.74
N LEU A 449 13.51 17.43 0.64
CA LEU A 449 13.47 18.17 -0.61
C LEU A 449 12.05 18.19 -1.21
N SER A 450 11.34 17.05 -1.18
CA SER A 450 9.95 16.95 -1.60
C SER A 450 9.03 17.84 -0.79
N ASP A 451 9.13 17.82 0.54
CA ASP A 451 8.35 18.68 1.46
C ASP A 451 8.64 20.16 1.21
N SER A 452 9.91 20.50 1.03
CA SER A 452 10.36 21.87 0.72
C SER A 452 9.81 22.39 -0.63
N ILE A 453 9.67 21.52 -1.64
CA ILE A 453 9.08 21.87 -2.92
C ILE A 453 7.58 22.11 -2.76
N ASP A 454 6.85 21.18 -2.15
CA ASP A 454 5.40 21.31 -1.93
C ASP A 454 5.05 22.56 -1.13
N THR A 455 5.81 22.85 -0.07
CA THR A 455 5.67 24.09 0.71
C THR A 455 5.91 25.33 -0.14
N HIS A 456 6.93 25.33 -1.00
CA HIS A 456 7.22 26.45 -1.88
C HIS A 456 6.12 26.63 -2.93
N GLU A 457 5.69 25.55 -3.57
CA GLU A 457 4.60 25.56 -4.58
C GLU A 457 3.29 26.09 -3.98
N ALA A 458 2.93 25.63 -2.78
CA ALA A 458 1.72 26.07 -2.09
C ALA A 458 1.75 27.58 -1.74
N ARG A 459 2.94 28.11 -1.40
CA ARG A 459 3.10 29.52 -1.02
C ARG A 459 3.19 30.46 -2.21
N THR A 460 3.83 30.06 -3.29
CA THR A 460 4.22 30.94 -4.40
C THR A 460 3.47 30.70 -5.69
N GLY A 461 2.79 29.55 -5.82
CA GLY A 461 2.19 29.07 -7.08
C GLY A 461 3.22 28.75 -8.17
N ARG A 462 4.51 28.58 -7.82
CA ARG A 462 5.61 28.37 -8.76
C ARG A 462 6.50 27.22 -8.31
N SER A 463 6.95 26.38 -9.27
CA SER A 463 7.90 25.31 -8.97
C SER A 463 9.32 25.88 -8.79
N PRO A 464 10.05 25.46 -7.73
CA PRO A 464 11.44 25.85 -7.51
C PRO A 464 12.38 25.05 -8.41
N LYS A 465 12.63 25.51 -9.64
CA LYS A 465 13.32 24.82 -10.74
C LYS A 465 14.56 24.01 -10.31
N ILE A 466 15.44 24.61 -9.49
CA ILE A 466 16.69 23.93 -9.06
C ILE A 466 16.38 22.70 -8.19
N ARG A 467 15.46 22.84 -7.21
CA ARG A 467 15.10 21.70 -6.33
C ARG A 467 14.36 20.62 -7.08
N THR A 468 13.50 21.00 -8.03
CA THR A 468 12.76 20.07 -8.88
C THR A 468 13.72 19.28 -9.77
N ALA A 469 14.64 19.94 -10.48
CA ALA A 469 15.66 19.26 -11.28
C ALA A 469 16.56 18.33 -10.43
N LEU A 470 16.84 18.70 -9.17
CA LEU A 470 17.65 17.86 -8.29
C LEU A 470 16.91 16.56 -7.91
N ILE A 471 15.60 16.61 -7.63
CA ILE A 471 14.80 15.40 -7.38
C ILE A 471 14.74 14.51 -8.62
N GLU A 472 14.46 15.07 -9.78
CA GLU A 472 14.36 14.34 -11.05
C GLU A 472 15.66 13.61 -11.43
N ASN A 473 16.81 14.10 -10.97
CA ASN A 473 18.12 13.43 -11.17
C ASN A 473 18.48 12.42 -10.08
N LEU A 474 17.77 12.39 -8.94
CA LEU A 474 18.05 11.49 -7.82
C LEU A 474 17.11 10.28 -7.77
N LEU A 475 15.95 10.38 -8.38
CA LEU A 475 14.97 9.30 -8.53
C LEU A 475 15.28 8.46 -9.75
#